data_f9cc78868cc201050acc52b84dd94c95
#
_entry.id   f9cc78868cc201050acc52b84dd94c95
#
_cell.length_a   1.000
_cell.length_b   1.000
_cell.length_c   1.000
_cell.angle_alpha   90.00
_cell.angle_beta   90.00
_cell.angle_gamma   90.00
#
_symmetry.space_group_name_H-M   'P 1'
#
loop_
_entity.id
_entity.type
_entity.pdbx_description
1 polymer ?
#
loop_
_entity_poly.entity_id
_entity_poly.type
_entity_poly.pdbx_seq_one_letter_code
_entity_poly.pdbx_strand_id
1 'polypeptide(L)'
;MLNVRRVLSVVLALLMAFTSVLAAVPSAKAEAVTTIEVFIGKTTGTVNGKATTLDQGAVIKNSRTLVPLRFITEAMGATVAWDAATRTANINLADNKISLTVDKAVAKVNGYDVQLDAPATILNGRTVVPVRFVAESMGATTAWDAAQQKVTVQFSMDWLTNKAVVPFWEAMAAALGQSLKGLTDEFNATHPSMDVQLVPMANYTTLQTKTIGAIAAKDPPLIAQAYENWAAQYATGFYLSTFDSYINGANGLSKAEIADFFPAMWNSGKLADGKRYMMPFNKSNVVLYYNKDMLQAVGIAHPPTTWQEFADDCVKLTKTDDKGNQTQWGASHTPSVDLWYGLVYAYGGRVLTDTYDNVLFGNSNAAKAATQLFADLYAKKYMHYTTAYGDQSDLGIGKAGMTFGSVAGRTYYEQAVGGKFQLGEAPLPAGPAGAAAALYGTNVVMFGNAPKYTQRQKDAAWAYIKWFTSPHTQAVWAAQTGYMPARQSSLNDSVLVAAYAANPDKKAGLAQLSASVLEPPTAAWNDSRTKISTGLQNIYLGKISVADGLKKMAADVEAIVHK
;
A
#
# COMPACT_ATOMS: atom_id res chain seq x y z
N MET A 1 48.08 -4.05 -57.59
CA MET A 1 48.30 -5.11 -56.60
C MET A 1 48.86 -4.44 -55.37
N LEU A 2 48.03 -3.95 -54.46
CA LEU A 2 48.45 -3.35 -53.20
C LEU A 2 48.74 -4.45 -52.17
N ASN A 3 49.87 -4.33 -51.54
CA ASN A 3 50.55 -5.31 -50.70
C ASN A 3 49.70 -5.80 -49.52
N VAL A 4 49.12 -6.98 -49.63
CA VAL A 4 48.38 -7.72 -48.59
C VAL A 4 49.27 -7.94 -47.35
N ARG A 5 50.60 -7.95 -47.48
CA ARG A 5 51.54 -8.11 -46.34
C ARG A 5 51.59 -6.92 -45.38
N ARG A 6 51.28 -5.69 -45.82
CA ARG A 6 51.28 -4.50 -44.96
C ARG A 6 49.98 -4.35 -44.15
N VAL A 7 48.87 -4.85 -44.70
CA VAL A 7 47.57 -4.85 -44.00
C VAL A 7 47.56 -5.88 -42.89
N LEU A 8 48.16 -7.06 -43.08
CA LEU A 8 48.25 -8.11 -42.08
C LEU A 8 49.15 -7.71 -40.86
N SER A 9 50.22 -6.92 -41.11
CA SER A 9 51.09 -6.47 -40.04
C SER A 9 50.47 -5.39 -39.15
N VAL A 10 49.59 -4.54 -39.70
CA VAL A 10 48.88 -3.51 -38.92
C VAL A 10 47.72 -4.13 -38.12
N VAL A 11 47.05 -5.14 -38.66
CA VAL A 11 46.01 -5.86 -37.94
C VAL A 11 46.57 -6.71 -36.79
N LEU A 12 47.77 -7.31 -36.97
CA LEU A 12 48.44 -8.10 -35.90
C LEU A 12 48.99 -7.18 -34.79
N ALA A 13 49.45 -5.97 -35.13
CA ALA A 13 49.93 -4.98 -34.16
C ALA A 13 48.76 -4.36 -33.36
N LEU A 14 47.58 -4.19 -33.97
CA LEU A 14 46.36 -3.76 -33.27
C LEU A 14 45.74 -4.86 -32.38
N LEU A 15 45.91 -6.14 -32.72
CA LEU A 15 45.48 -7.25 -31.86
C LEU A 15 46.41 -7.51 -30.67
N MET A 16 47.70 -7.16 -30.77
CA MET A 16 48.63 -7.26 -29.62
C MET A 16 48.61 -6.04 -28.69
N ALA A 17 48.03 -4.90 -29.11
CA ALA A 17 47.83 -3.74 -28.23
C ALA A 17 46.56 -3.84 -27.37
N PHE A 18 45.66 -4.85 -27.62
CA PHE A 18 44.42 -5.07 -26.87
C PHE A 18 44.56 -6.09 -25.73
N THR A 19 45.77 -6.67 -25.51
CA THR A 19 45.97 -7.72 -24.50
C THR A 19 46.71 -7.29 -23.23
N SER A 20 46.82 -5.99 -22.95
CA SER A 20 47.52 -5.54 -21.73
C SER A 20 46.84 -4.40 -20.96
N VAL A 21 45.52 -4.27 -21.06
CA VAL A 21 44.74 -3.54 -20.05
C VAL A 21 43.71 -4.49 -19.47
N LEU A 22 44.17 -5.60 -18.85
CA LEU A 22 43.47 -6.10 -17.69
C LEU A 22 43.74 -5.05 -16.59
N ALA A 23 42.93 -3.97 -16.58
CA ALA A 23 42.78 -3.19 -15.38
C ALA A 23 42.36 -4.20 -14.30
N ALA A 24 43.21 -4.39 -13.30
CA ALA A 24 42.83 -5.16 -12.11
C ALA A 24 41.54 -4.51 -11.63
N VAL A 25 40.41 -5.21 -11.82
CA VAL A 25 39.18 -4.87 -11.13
C VAL A 25 39.59 -4.87 -9.67
N PRO A 26 39.50 -3.77 -8.95
CA PRO A 26 39.86 -3.76 -7.55
C PRO A 26 39.04 -4.87 -6.92
N SER A 27 39.70 -5.87 -6.38
CA SER A 27 39.05 -6.94 -5.61
C SER A 27 38.19 -6.20 -4.59
N ALA A 28 36.88 -6.30 -4.70
CA ALA A 28 35.98 -5.71 -3.74
C ALA A 28 36.44 -6.26 -2.39
N LYS A 29 36.95 -5.37 -1.54
CA LYS A 29 37.41 -5.73 -0.20
C LYS A 29 36.17 -6.36 0.47
N ALA A 30 36.26 -7.65 0.84
CA ALA A 30 35.14 -8.32 1.48
C ALA A 30 34.67 -7.45 2.64
N GLU A 31 33.41 -7.09 2.65
CA GLU A 31 32.82 -6.27 3.71
C GLU A 31 33.07 -6.94 5.06
N ALA A 32 33.70 -6.24 6.00
CA ALA A 32 33.94 -6.78 7.33
C ALA A 32 32.62 -6.78 8.11
N VAL A 33 31.91 -7.92 8.05
CA VAL A 33 30.65 -8.12 8.77
C VAL A 33 30.95 -8.66 10.15
N THR A 34 30.53 -7.93 11.18
CA THR A 34 30.51 -8.44 12.56
C THR A 34 29.28 -9.33 12.76
N THR A 35 29.52 -10.58 13.16
CA THR A 35 28.45 -11.54 13.49
C THR A 35 28.41 -11.73 15.00
N ILE A 36 27.26 -11.46 15.61
CA ILE A 36 27.03 -11.61 17.06
C ILE A 36 25.95 -12.67 17.24
N GLU A 37 26.21 -13.67 18.08
CA GLU A 37 25.25 -14.72 18.38
C GLU A 37 24.95 -14.75 19.88
N VAL A 38 23.68 -14.81 20.22
CA VAL A 38 23.19 -14.99 21.59
C VAL A 38 22.22 -16.14 21.67
N PHE A 39 22.31 -16.92 22.74
CA PHE A 39 21.50 -18.11 22.98
C PHE A 39 20.59 -17.87 24.18
N ILE A 40 19.34 -18.31 24.08
CA ILE A 40 18.37 -18.17 25.18
C ILE A 40 18.84 -18.96 26.39
N GLY A 41 18.78 -18.29 27.56
CA GLY A 41 19.14 -18.90 28.86
C GLY A 41 20.62 -19.12 29.08
N LYS A 42 21.51 -18.78 28.12
CA LYS A 42 22.96 -18.93 28.29
C LYS A 42 23.62 -17.59 28.58
N THR A 43 24.63 -17.61 29.45
CA THR A 43 25.50 -16.46 29.77
C THR A 43 26.76 -16.44 28.89
N THR A 44 26.74 -17.12 27.75
CA THR A 44 27.78 -17.10 26.73
C THR A 44 27.15 -16.80 25.37
N GLY A 45 27.79 -15.93 24.61
CA GLY A 45 27.49 -15.64 23.22
C GLY A 45 28.76 -15.68 22.39
N THR A 46 28.68 -15.35 21.13
CA THR A 46 29.87 -15.20 20.26
C THR A 46 29.89 -13.84 19.57
N VAL A 47 31.10 -13.33 19.32
CA VAL A 47 31.35 -12.22 18.42
C VAL A 47 32.38 -12.69 17.40
N ASN A 48 32.01 -12.78 16.13
CA ASN A 48 32.83 -13.33 15.03
C ASN A 48 33.35 -14.76 15.36
N GLY A 49 32.49 -15.58 15.94
CA GLY A 49 32.79 -16.94 16.35
C GLY A 49 33.62 -17.06 17.65
N LYS A 50 34.11 -15.96 18.20
CA LYS A 50 34.86 -15.98 19.48
C LYS A 50 33.86 -15.90 20.65
N ALA A 51 33.95 -16.89 21.55
CA ALA A 51 33.11 -16.95 22.75
C ALA A 51 33.33 -15.73 23.66
N THR A 52 32.24 -15.17 24.15
CA THR A 52 32.23 -14.01 25.04
C THR A 52 31.21 -14.27 26.17
N THR A 53 31.60 -13.96 27.41
CA THR A 53 30.70 -14.08 28.57
C THR A 53 29.76 -12.89 28.64
N LEU A 54 28.48 -13.16 28.90
CA LEU A 54 27.46 -12.16 29.15
C LEU A 54 27.16 -12.04 30.64
N ASP A 55 27.07 -10.83 31.16
CA ASP A 55 26.68 -10.56 32.55
C ASP A 55 25.26 -11.04 32.85
N GLN A 56 24.41 -11.12 31.84
CA GLN A 56 23.02 -11.59 31.90
C GLN A 56 22.74 -12.37 30.61
N GLY A 57 22.17 -13.57 30.72
CA GLY A 57 21.75 -14.35 29.55
C GLY A 57 20.56 -13.72 28.83
N ALA A 58 20.43 -14.01 27.53
CA ALA A 58 19.25 -13.65 26.77
C ALA A 58 18.00 -14.38 27.30
N VAL A 59 16.87 -13.71 27.33
CA VAL A 59 15.60 -14.25 27.84
C VAL A 59 14.46 -14.01 26.85
N ILE A 60 13.43 -14.85 26.91
CA ILE A 60 12.17 -14.58 26.21
C ILE A 60 11.18 -13.98 27.20
N LYS A 61 10.68 -12.78 26.90
CA LYS A 61 9.62 -12.10 27.66
C LYS A 61 8.61 -11.52 26.69
N ASN A 62 7.32 -11.76 26.91
CA ASN A 62 6.25 -11.33 26.02
C ASN A 62 6.48 -11.76 24.56
N SER A 63 6.92 -13.00 24.35
CA SER A 63 7.26 -13.57 23.04
C SER A 63 8.34 -12.79 22.27
N ARG A 64 9.19 -12.04 22.96
CA ARG A 64 10.33 -11.30 22.39
C ARG A 64 11.63 -11.70 23.09
N THR A 65 12.69 -11.80 22.31
CA THR A 65 14.03 -12.05 22.85
C THR A 65 14.62 -10.75 23.35
N LEU A 66 14.89 -10.69 24.65
CA LEU A 66 15.60 -9.59 25.31
C LEU A 66 17.05 -10.02 25.56
N VAL A 67 17.98 -9.13 25.26
CA VAL A 67 19.42 -9.35 25.38
C VAL A 67 20.07 -8.23 26.22
N PRO A 68 21.23 -8.50 26.87
CA PRO A 68 21.97 -7.44 27.54
C PRO A 68 22.34 -6.34 26.58
N LEU A 69 21.90 -5.11 26.86
CA LEU A 69 22.06 -3.96 25.99
C LEU A 69 23.53 -3.77 25.56
N ARG A 70 24.43 -3.65 26.53
CA ARG A 70 25.86 -3.35 26.29
C ARG A 70 26.52 -4.39 25.41
N PHE A 71 26.24 -5.68 25.63
CA PHE A 71 26.87 -6.74 24.84
C PHE A 71 26.63 -6.56 23.34
N ILE A 72 25.38 -6.31 22.94
CA ILE A 72 25.04 -6.12 21.53
C ILE A 72 25.61 -4.80 20.99
N THR A 73 25.41 -3.71 21.72
CA THR A 73 25.77 -2.36 21.23
C THR A 73 27.28 -2.15 21.17
N GLU A 74 28.03 -2.59 22.19
CA GLU A 74 29.49 -2.46 22.21
C GLU A 74 30.16 -3.38 21.18
N ALA A 75 29.60 -4.58 20.93
CA ALA A 75 30.08 -5.46 19.85
C ALA A 75 29.91 -4.83 18.44
N MET A 76 28.98 -3.88 18.29
CA MET A 76 28.79 -3.10 17.07
C MET A 76 29.59 -1.80 17.06
N GLY A 77 30.35 -1.49 18.13
CA GLY A 77 31.14 -0.28 18.24
C GLY A 77 30.39 0.97 18.75
N ALA A 78 29.18 0.77 19.32
CA ALA A 78 28.42 1.85 19.91
C ALA A 78 28.89 2.18 21.32
N THR A 79 28.60 3.41 21.77
CA THR A 79 28.74 3.84 23.16
C THR A 79 27.38 3.84 23.86
N VAL A 80 27.36 3.50 25.15
CA VAL A 80 26.15 3.48 25.96
C VAL A 80 26.35 4.33 27.22
N ALA A 81 25.53 5.37 27.36
CA ALA A 81 25.44 6.18 28.58
C ALA A 81 24.14 5.87 29.33
N TRP A 82 24.21 5.76 30.64
CA TRP A 82 23.05 5.53 31.52
C TRP A 82 22.69 6.81 32.29
N ASP A 83 21.46 7.25 32.12
CA ASP A 83 20.87 8.30 32.94
C ASP A 83 20.03 7.64 34.07
N ALA A 84 20.54 7.71 35.28
CA ALA A 84 19.91 7.12 36.45
C ALA A 84 18.63 7.87 36.88
N ALA A 85 18.54 9.18 36.66
CA ALA A 85 17.40 10.00 37.05
C ALA A 85 16.16 9.66 36.21
N THR A 86 16.32 9.46 34.92
CA THR A 86 15.24 9.10 34.01
C THR A 86 15.15 7.61 33.73
N ARG A 87 16.09 6.79 34.24
CA ARG A 87 16.24 5.36 33.94
C ARG A 87 16.35 5.10 32.44
N THR A 88 17.12 5.93 31.73
CA THR A 88 17.24 5.90 30.26
C THR A 88 18.65 5.48 29.84
N ALA A 89 18.73 4.53 28.93
CA ALA A 89 19.95 4.19 28.22
C ALA A 89 20.03 5.00 26.92
N ASN A 90 21.09 5.77 26.76
CA ASN A 90 21.39 6.53 25.53
C ASN A 90 22.53 5.84 24.80
N ILE A 91 22.26 5.42 23.55
CA ILE A 91 23.16 4.66 22.69
C ILE A 91 23.54 5.56 21.52
N ASN A 92 24.83 5.64 21.19
CA ASN A 92 25.32 6.40 20.04
C ASN A 92 26.23 5.51 19.19
N LEU A 93 25.95 5.47 17.88
CA LEU A 93 26.76 4.80 16.86
C LEU A 93 26.84 5.69 15.62
N ALA A 94 28.02 6.25 15.34
CA ALA A 94 28.15 7.30 14.34
C ALA A 94 27.12 8.42 14.58
N ASP A 95 26.30 8.76 13.59
CA ASP A 95 25.27 9.80 13.73
C ASP A 95 23.95 9.27 14.32
N ASN A 96 23.83 7.95 14.55
CA ASN A 96 22.61 7.36 15.09
C ASN A 96 22.52 7.51 16.60
N LYS A 97 21.40 8.00 17.08
CA LYS A 97 21.08 8.23 18.49
C LYS A 97 19.83 7.49 18.87
N ILE A 98 19.94 6.60 19.86
CA ILE A 98 18.82 5.80 20.37
C ILE A 98 18.68 6.07 21.87
N SER A 99 17.47 6.35 22.32
CA SER A 99 17.17 6.50 23.74
C SER A 99 16.07 5.52 24.16
N LEU A 100 16.39 4.68 25.16
CA LEU A 100 15.53 3.64 25.71
C LEU A 100 15.27 3.90 27.19
N THR A 101 14.06 4.26 27.55
CA THR A 101 13.66 4.37 28.95
C THR A 101 13.09 3.04 29.46
N VAL A 102 13.59 2.56 30.59
CA VAL A 102 13.13 1.29 31.17
C VAL A 102 11.64 1.35 31.50
N ASP A 103 10.94 0.24 31.23
CA ASP A 103 9.50 0.05 31.40
C ASP A 103 8.61 0.94 30.51
N LYS A 104 9.19 1.64 29.53
CA LYS A 104 8.42 2.37 28.51
C LYS A 104 8.33 1.57 27.22
N ALA A 105 7.14 1.58 26.63
CA ALA A 105 6.89 0.92 25.34
C ALA A 105 7.28 1.78 24.12
N VAL A 106 7.85 2.96 24.35
CA VAL A 106 8.31 3.88 23.31
C VAL A 106 9.79 4.18 23.51
N ALA A 107 10.56 4.09 22.47
CA ALA A 107 11.94 4.55 22.38
C ALA A 107 12.04 5.74 21.43
N LYS A 108 13.17 6.46 21.46
CA LYS A 108 13.50 7.45 20.44
C LYS A 108 14.67 6.99 19.59
N VAL A 109 14.51 7.10 18.25
CA VAL A 109 15.58 6.84 17.28
C VAL A 109 15.71 8.08 16.39
N ASN A 110 16.86 8.74 16.45
CA ASN A 110 17.13 9.97 15.70
C ASN A 110 16.05 11.06 15.85
N GLY A 111 15.41 11.10 17.05
CA GLY A 111 14.35 12.06 17.38
C GLY A 111 12.92 11.55 17.13
N TYR A 112 12.73 10.48 16.39
CA TYR A 112 11.41 9.88 16.14
C TYR A 112 11.02 8.92 17.26
N ASP A 113 9.73 8.90 17.61
CA ASP A 113 9.17 7.96 18.55
C ASP A 113 8.90 6.61 17.88
N VAL A 114 9.49 5.54 18.41
CA VAL A 114 9.35 4.18 17.87
C VAL A 114 8.70 3.28 18.91
N GLN A 115 7.60 2.64 18.55
CA GLN A 115 6.91 1.69 19.41
C GLN A 115 7.73 0.40 19.55
N LEU A 116 7.88 -0.05 20.78
CA LEU A 116 8.60 -1.28 21.13
C LEU A 116 7.61 -2.43 21.26
N ASP A 117 7.94 -3.57 20.67
CA ASP A 117 7.20 -4.83 20.87
C ASP A 117 7.23 -5.32 22.35
N ALA A 118 8.27 -4.96 23.06
CA ALA A 118 8.42 -5.18 24.51
C ALA A 118 9.30 -4.05 25.07
N PRO A 119 8.99 -3.51 26.26
CA PRO A 119 9.80 -2.48 26.89
C PRO A 119 11.17 -3.01 27.32
N ALA A 120 12.16 -2.11 27.31
CA ALA A 120 13.41 -2.38 28.00
C ALA A 120 13.13 -2.65 29.49
N THR A 121 13.84 -3.58 30.10
CA THR A 121 13.64 -3.94 31.51
C THR A 121 14.98 -4.19 32.20
N ILE A 122 14.98 -4.16 33.53
CA ILE A 122 16.17 -4.50 34.33
C ILE A 122 16.03 -5.93 34.84
N LEU A 123 17.00 -6.80 34.52
CA LEU A 123 17.12 -8.15 35.07
C LEU A 123 18.49 -8.31 35.72
N ASN A 124 18.53 -8.73 36.99
CA ASN A 124 19.77 -8.93 37.75
C ASN A 124 20.72 -7.70 37.70
N GLY A 125 20.15 -6.48 37.75
CA GLY A 125 20.91 -5.23 37.68
C GLY A 125 21.43 -4.88 36.27
N ARG A 126 21.00 -5.58 35.21
CA ARG A 126 21.38 -5.32 33.80
C ARG A 126 20.17 -4.91 33.01
N THR A 127 20.34 -3.88 32.17
CA THR A 127 19.30 -3.50 31.19
C THR A 127 19.29 -4.50 30.05
N VAL A 128 18.15 -5.16 29.86
CA VAL A 128 17.88 -6.04 28.72
C VAL A 128 16.85 -5.40 27.80
N VAL A 129 17.04 -5.58 26.51
CA VAL A 129 16.29 -4.85 25.46
C VAL A 129 15.86 -5.80 24.34
N PRO A 130 14.77 -5.50 23.62
CA PRO A 130 14.40 -6.25 22.44
C PRO A 130 15.54 -6.21 21.42
N VAL A 131 16.16 -7.37 21.17
CA VAL A 131 17.37 -7.45 20.33
C VAL A 131 17.15 -6.90 18.93
N ARG A 132 16.00 -7.23 18.32
CA ARG A 132 15.67 -6.77 16.98
C ARG A 132 15.64 -5.26 16.89
N PHE A 133 14.88 -4.62 17.80
CA PHE A 133 14.78 -3.16 17.79
C PHE A 133 16.14 -2.48 17.88
N VAL A 134 16.97 -2.85 18.87
CA VAL A 134 18.27 -2.19 19.05
C VAL A 134 19.20 -2.44 17.86
N ALA A 135 19.28 -3.69 17.38
CA ALA A 135 20.13 -4.04 16.26
C ALA A 135 19.72 -3.31 14.96
N GLU A 136 18.45 -3.34 14.60
CA GLU A 136 17.95 -2.72 13.36
C GLU A 136 18.05 -1.19 13.41
N SER A 137 17.76 -0.56 14.55
CA SER A 137 17.96 0.89 14.76
C SER A 137 19.43 1.32 14.69
N MET A 138 20.36 0.39 14.80
CA MET A 138 21.81 0.61 14.60
C MET A 138 22.29 0.20 13.20
N GLY A 139 21.39 -0.19 12.32
CA GLY A 139 21.71 -0.59 10.94
C GLY A 139 22.14 -2.04 10.75
N ALA A 140 21.95 -2.89 11.76
CA ALA A 140 22.21 -4.33 11.67
C ALA A 140 20.99 -5.11 11.15
N THR A 141 21.20 -6.37 10.80
CA THR A 141 20.14 -7.34 10.52
C THR A 141 20.05 -8.38 11.62
N THR A 142 18.86 -8.98 11.81
CA THR A 142 18.65 -10.02 12.83
C THR A 142 18.04 -11.26 12.19
N ALA A 143 18.45 -12.44 12.69
CA ALA A 143 17.85 -13.73 12.33
C ALA A 143 17.61 -14.56 13.59
N TRP A 144 16.52 -15.35 13.60
CA TRP A 144 16.16 -16.27 14.68
C TRP A 144 16.26 -17.72 14.21
N ASP A 145 17.00 -18.53 14.94
CA ASP A 145 17.06 -19.98 14.78
C ASP A 145 16.28 -20.63 15.93
N ALA A 146 15.12 -21.18 15.62
CA ALA A 146 14.24 -21.82 16.60
C ALA A 146 14.80 -23.15 17.13
N ALA A 147 15.55 -23.89 16.31
CA ALA A 147 16.12 -25.18 16.70
C ALA A 147 17.26 -25.01 17.71
N GLN A 148 18.07 -23.97 17.53
CA GLN A 148 19.17 -23.64 18.41
C GLN A 148 18.80 -22.64 19.50
N GLN A 149 17.58 -22.10 19.48
CA GLN A 149 17.14 -20.97 20.31
C GLN A 149 18.15 -19.82 20.30
N LYS A 150 18.59 -19.45 19.11
CA LYS A 150 19.68 -18.52 18.86
C LYS A 150 19.21 -17.30 18.07
N VAL A 151 19.63 -16.11 18.50
CA VAL A 151 19.58 -14.89 17.67
C VAL A 151 20.97 -14.65 17.08
N THR A 152 21.01 -14.40 15.79
CA THR A 152 22.20 -13.92 15.07
C THR A 152 21.96 -12.46 14.66
N VAL A 153 22.90 -11.58 15.01
CA VAL A 153 22.94 -10.17 14.56
C VAL A 153 24.12 -10.03 13.62
N GLN A 154 23.90 -9.44 12.44
CA GLN A 154 24.95 -9.12 11.49
C GLN A 154 25.01 -7.59 11.28
N PHE A 155 26.19 -7.03 11.35
CA PHE A 155 26.44 -5.59 11.26
C PHE A 155 27.74 -5.29 10.50
N SER A 156 27.72 -4.21 9.72
CA SER A 156 28.92 -3.60 9.15
C SER A 156 28.82 -2.07 9.24
N MET A 157 29.89 -1.40 9.67
CA MET A 157 29.96 0.06 9.63
C MET A 157 29.82 0.62 8.21
N ASP A 158 30.23 -0.15 7.20
CA ASP A 158 30.07 0.22 5.80
C ASP A 158 28.60 0.34 5.39
N TRP A 159 27.69 -0.38 6.05
CA TRP A 159 26.25 -0.28 5.78
C TRP A 159 25.62 1.06 6.17
N LEU A 160 26.26 1.82 7.04
CA LEU A 160 25.82 3.16 7.43
C LEU A 160 26.25 4.23 6.41
N THR A 161 27.35 4.00 5.71
CA THR A 161 27.86 4.88 4.64
C THR A 161 27.34 4.49 3.27
N ASN A 162 27.31 3.17 2.97
CA ASN A 162 26.82 2.58 1.73
C ASN A 162 25.44 1.96 1.97
N LYS A 163 24.42 2.81 2.13
CA LYS A 163 23.05 2.40 2.42
C LYS A 163 22.45 1.52 1.31
N ALA A 164 21.56 0.62 1.70
CA ALA A 164 20.76 -0.15 0.74
C ALA A 164 19.69 0.76 0.12
N VAL A 165 19.94 1.24 -1.08
CA VAL A 165 19.01 2.14 -1.80
C VAL A 165 17.86 1.35 -2.40
N VAL A 166 16.64 1.78 -2.09
CA VAL A 166 15.37 1.19 -2.53
C VAL A 166 14.59 2.23 -3.34
N PRO A 167 14.68 2.24 -4.67
CA PRO A 167 13.83 3.09 -5.50
C PRO A 167 12.38 2.61 -5.45
N PHE A 168 11.50 3.49 -4.99
CA PHE A 168 10.05 3.27 -4.89
C PHE A 168 9.30 4.18 -5.87
N TRP A 169 8.78 3.61 -6.95
CA TRP A 169 7.95 4.34 -7.91
C TRP A 169 6.51 4.41 -7.44
N GLU A 170 6.01 5.61 -7.31
CA GLU A 170 4.70 5.88 -6.72
C GLU A 170 3.96 7.02 -7.46
N ALA A 171 2.66 7.15 -7.25
CA ALA A 171 1.81 8.17 -7.86
C ALA A 171 0.95 8.92 -6.82
N MET A 172 1.53 9.15 -5.62
CA MET A 172 0.87 9.94 -4.59
C MET A 172 1.15 11.43 -4.85
N ALA A 173 0.09 12.20 -5.06
CA ALA A 173 0.19 13.62 -5.37
C ALA A 173 -0.21 14.50 -4.17
N ALA A 174 0.22 15.75 -4.18
CA ALA A 174 -0.17 16.79 -3.22
C ALA A 174 -0.04 16.32 -1.75
N ALA A 175 -1.09 16.45 -0.95
CA ALA A 175 -1.08 16.07 0.47
C ALA A 175 -0.79 14.58 0.70
N LEU A 176 -1.24 13.68 -0.20
CA LEU A 176 -0.97 12.24 -0.11
C LEU A 176 0.53 11.94 -0.28
N GLY A 177 1.18 12.63 -1.23
CA GLY A 177 2.63 12.52 -1.44
C GLY A 177 3.44 13.07 -0.27
N GLN A 178 2.97 14.16 0.36
CA GLN A 178 3.60 14.71 1.56
C GLN A 178 3.50 13.74 2.75
N SER A 179 2.34 13.10 2.94
CA SER A 179 2.15 12.09 3.99
C SER A 179 3.06 10.87 3.76
N LEU A 180 3.14 10.37 2.51
CA LEU A 180 4.04 9.27 2.16
C LEU A 180 5.51 9.65 2.40
N LYS A 181 5.89 10.87 2.00
CA LYS A 181 7.25 11.37 2.23
C LYS A 181 7.57 11.45 3.71
N GLY A 182 6.69 11.99 4.54
CA GLY A 182 6.89 12.07 5.99
C GLY A 182 7.13 10.71 6.64
N LEU A 183 6.30 9.71 6.28
CA LEU A 183 6.48 8.34 6.75
C LEU A 183 7.77 7.70 6.22
N THR A 184 8.12 7.95 4.97
CA THR A 184 9.38 7.42 4.39
C THR A 184 10.61 8.07 5.03
N ASP A 185 10.57 9.37 5.31
CA ASP A 185 11.64 10.07 6.04
C ASP A 185 11.83 9.49 7.46
N GLU A 186 10.73 9.17 8.15
CA GLU A 186 10.76 8.48 9.44
C GLU A 186 11.40 7.09 9.35
N PHE A 187 11.00 6.29 8.34
CA PHE A 187 11.64 4.99 8.10
C PHE A 187 13.15 5.13 7.87
N ASN A 188 13.56 6.02 6.97
CA ASN A 188 14.97 6.24 6.65
C ASN A 188 15.78 6.73 7.86
N ALA A 189 15.17 7.56 8.72
CA ALA A 189 15.80 8.03 9.95
C ALA A 189 15.94 6.93 11.00
N THR A 190 14.99 5.99 11.06
CA THR A 190 14.96 4.90 12.05
C THR A 190 15.67 3.62 11.59
N HIS A 191 16.01 3.53 10.29
CA HIS A 191 16.71 2.40 9.66
C HIS A 191 17.98 2.87 8.93
N PRO A 192 19.04 3.23 9.64
CA PRO A 192 20.16 4.02 9.14
C PRO A 192 21.00 3.35 8.04
N SER A 193 20.90 2.03 7.86
CA SER A 193 21.58 1.28 6.79
C SER A 193 20.73 1.16 5.51
N MET A 194 19.53 1.75 5.47
CA MET A 194 18.58 1.70 4.37
C MET A 194 18.26 3.11 3.88
N ASP A 195 17.88 3.25 2.61
CA ASP A 195 17.49 4.52 2.00
C ASP A 195 16.40 4.28 0.96
N VAL A 196 15.14 4.45 1.37
CA VAL A 196 13.99 4.38 0.46
C VAL A 196 13.85 5.72 -0.25
N GLN A 197 13.98 5.70 -1.56
CA GLN A 197 13.89 6.87 -2.42
C GLN A 197 12.57 6.87 -3.18
N LEU A 198 11.67 7.77 -2.82
CA LEU A 198 10.43 7.98 -3.54
C LEU A 198 10.70 8.59 -4.91
N VAL A 199 10.14 7.99 -5.94
CA VAL A 199 10.21 8.46 -7.33
C VAL A 199 8.79 8.76 -7.79
N PRO A 200 8.28 9.98 -7.57
CA PRO A 200 6.90 10.33 -7.86
C PRO A 200 6.62 10.37 -9.37
N MET A 201 5.51 9.79 -9.77
CA MET A 201 4.97 9.87 -11.11
C MET A 201 3.75 10.81 -11.11
N ALA A 202 3.50 11.49 -12.22
CA ALA A 202 2.44 12.50 -12.30
C ALA A 202 1.04 11.94 -11.99
N ASN A 203 0.80 10.67 -12.31
CA ASN A 203 -0.45 9.96 -12.06
C ASN A 203 -0.27 8.44 -12.28
N TYR A 204 -1.31 7.66 -11.96
CA TYR A 204 -1.31 6.20 -12.13
C TYR A 204 -1.05 5.74 -13.57
N THR A 205 -1.60 6.41 -14.57
CA THR A 205 -1.38 6.07 -15.98
C THR A 205 0.10 6.21 -16.36
N THR A 206 0.73 7.30 -15.92
CA THR A 206 2.17 7.53 -16.13
C THR A 206 3.00 6.48 -15.40
N LEU A 207 2.64 6.14 -14.17
CA LEU A 207 3.32 5.11 -13.39
C LEU A 207 3.26 3.76 -14.10
N GLN A 208 2.07 3.32 -14.52
CA GLN A 208 1.88 2.05 -15.25
C GLN A 208 2.71 2.02 -16.54
N THR A 209 2.59 3.05 -17.37
CA THR A 209 3.28 3.12 -18.67
C THR A 209 4.79 3.07 -18.50
N LYS A 210 5.34 3.85 -17.55
CA LYS A 210 6.78 3.86 -17.27
C LYS A 210 7.25 2.52 -16.71
N THR A 211 6.48 1.90 -15.81
CA THR A 211 6.83 0.59 -15.24
C THR A 211 6.87 -0.49 -16.32
N ILE A 212 5.88 -0.54 -17.23
CA ILE A 212 5.89 -1.45 -18.40
C ILE A 212 7.13 -1.21 -19.27
N GLY A 213 7.43 0.06 -19.58
CA GLY A 213 8.62 0.43 -20.35
C GLY A 213 9.93 -0.01 -19.67
N ALA A 214 10.04 0.17 -18.36
CA ALA A 214 11.19 -0.23 -17.57
C ALA A 214 11.36 -1.76 -17.53
N ILE A 215 10.26 -2.52 -17.43
CA ILE A 215 10.27 -3.99 -17.52
C ILE A 215 10.80 -4.41 -18.90
N ALA A 216 10.29 -3.80 -19.98
CA ALA A 216 10.75 -4.09 -21.34
C ALA A 216 12.22 -3.73 -21.57
N ALA A 217 12.70 -2.64 -20.93
CA ALA A 217 14.11 -2.22 -20.94
C ALA A 217 15.00 -3.06 -20.02
N LYS A 218 14.44 -4.03 -19.28
CA LYS A 218 15.13 -4.87 -18.25
C LYS A 218 15.70 -4.04 -17.09
N ASP A 219 15.08 -2.90 -16.80
CA ASP A 219 15.52 -1.94 -15.78
C ASP A 219 14.37 -1.44 -14.88
N PRO A 220 13.52 -2.34 -14.30
CA PRO A 220 12.42 -1.94 -13.44
C PRO A 220 12.91 -1.32 -12.12
N PRO A 221 12.07 -0.52 -11.40
CA PRO A 221 12.37 -0.10 -10.03
C PRO A 221 12.43 -1.32 -9.10
N LEU A 222 12.95 -1.15 -7.87
CA LEU A 222 12.91 -2.26 -6.92
C LEU A 222 11.50 -2.51 -6.40
N ILE A 223 10.79 -1.44 -6.02
CA ILE A 223 9.38 -1.51 -5.63
C ILE A 223 8.55 -0.45 -6.36
N ALA A 224 7.29 -0.76 -6.61
CA ALA A 224 6.34 0.15 -7.22
C ALA A 224 4.91 -0.07 -6.71
N GLN A 225 4.07 0.97 -6.82
CA GLN A 225 2.63 0.79 -6.69
C GLN A 225 2.08 0.04 -7.90
N ALA A 226 1.15 -0.87 -7.66
CA ALA A 226 0.43 -1.57 -8.71
C ALA A 226 -0.99 -1.94 -8.27
N TYR A 227 -1.96 -1.83 -9.19
CA TYR A 227 -3.23 -2.52 -9.06
C TYR A 227 -3.06 -4.01 -9.32
N GLU A 228 -4.02 -4.82 -8.93
CA GLU A 228 -3.99 -6.28 -9.09
C GLU A 228 -3.82 -6.71 -10.54
N ASN A 229 -4.54 -6.07 -11.46
CA ASN A 229 -4.45 -6.32 -12.90
C ASN A 229 -3.11 -5.88 -13.50
N TRP A 230 -2.48 -4.83 -12.97
CA TRP A 230 -1.12 -4.43 -13.40
C TRP A 230 -0.08 -5.44 -12.91
N ALA A 231 -0.20 -5.88 -11.66
CA ALA A 231 0.68 -6.91 -11.12
C ALA A 231 0.60 -8.21 -11.93
N ALA A 232 -0.60 -8.61 -12.38
CA ALA A 232 -0.78 -9.74 -13.28
C ALA A 232 -0.03 -9.53 -14.63
N GLN A 233 -0.10 -8.33 -15.20
CA GLN A 233 0.65 -7.97 -16.39
C GLN A 233 2.16 -7.98 -16.15
N TYR A 234 2.63 -7.42 -15.03
CA TYR A 234 4.06 -7.36 -14.70
C TYR A 234 4.65 -8.74 -14.43
N ALA A 235 3.85 -9.67 -13.90
CA ALA A 235 4.29 -11.04 -13.64
C ALA A 235 4.74 -11.78 -14.91
N THR A 236 4.22 -11.41 -16.10
CA THR A 236 4.66 -12.00 -17.37
C THR A 236 6.11 -11.64 -17.73
N GLY A 237 6.67 -10.56 -17.17
CA GLY A 237 8.03 -10.09 -17.41
C GLY A 237 9.12 -10.78 -16.58
N PHE A 238 8.81 -11.77 -15.74
CA PHE A 238 9.72 -12.55 -14.88
C PHE A 238 10.49 -11.77 -13.80
N TYR A 239 10.43 -10.44 -13.78
CA TYR A 239 11.15 -9.63 -12.77
C TYR A 239 10.39 -9.48 -11.46
N LEU A 240 9.07 -9.67 -11.48
CA LEU A 240 8.23 -9.58 -10.29
C LEU A 240 8.54 -10.79 -9.37
N SER A 241 8.85 -10.51 -8.11
CA SER A 241 9.07 -11.53 -7.09
C SER A 241 7.82 -11.75 -6.25
N THR A 242 7.70 -12.96 -5.70
CA THR A 242 6.67 -13.25 -4.69
C THR A 242 7.14 -12.83 -3.30
N PHE A 243 6.20 -12.51 -2.43
CA PHE A 243 6.46 -12.21 -1.02
C PHE A 243 6.44 -13.44 -0.12
N ASP A 244 6.09 -14.63 -0.64
CA ASP A 244 5.91 -15.83 0.18
C ASP A 244 7.18 -16.21 0.95
N SER A 245 8.37 -16.13 0.34
CA SER A 245 9.65 -16.39 1.00
C SER A 245 9.99 -15.36 2.07
N TYR A 246 9.65 -14.09 1.83
CA TYR A 246 9.86 -13.03 2.82
C TYR A 246 8.90 -13.16 4.00
N ILE A 247 7.62 -13.44 3.74
CA ILE A 247 6.58 -13.60 4.77
C ILE A 247 6.91 -14.79 5.69
N ASN A 248 7.38 -15.91 5.12
CA ASN A 248 7.70 -17.12 5.87
C ASN A 248 9.15 -17.17 6.35
N GLY A 249 9.98 -16.19 6.00
CA GLY A 249 11.38 -16.11 6.39
C GLY A 249 11.61 -15.68 7.84
N ALA A 250 12.86 -15.64 8.26
CA ALA A 250 13.26 -15.27 9.63
C ALA A 250 12.77 -13.88 10.06
N ASN A 251 12.73 -12.92 9.13
CA ASN A 251 12.21 -11.56 9.33
C ASN A 251 10.79 -11.38 8.77
N GLY A 252 10.03 -12.48 8.65
CA GLY A 252 8.71 -12.52 8.08
C GLY A 252 7.60 -12.00 9.01
N LEU A 253 6.39 -12.45 8.73
CA LEU A 253 5.20 -12.15 9.52
C LEU A 253 4.80 -13.40 10.31
N SER A 254 4.52 -13.25 11.58
CA SER A 254 3.92 -14.31 12.38
C SER A 254 2.48 -14.60 11.93
N LYS A 255 1.94 -15.75 12.32
CA LYS A 255 0.53 -16.10 12.04
C LYS A 255 -0.43 -15.06 12.61
N ALA A 256 -0.12 -14.49 13.79
CA ALA A 256 -0.94 -13.46 14.40
C ALA A 256 -0.90 -12.14 13.59
N GLU A 257 0.28 -11.73 13.11
CA GLU A 257 0.41 -10.57 12.23
C GLU A 257 -0.31 -10.76 10.89
N ILE A 258 -0.31 -11.97 10.34
CA ILE A 258 -1.06 -12.27 9.11
C ILE A 258 -2.57 -12.20 9.37
N ALA A 259 -3.04 -12.76 10.48
CA ALA A 259 -4.46 -12.76 10.86
C ALA A 259 -4.99 -11.34 11.22
N ASP A 260 -4.10 -10.41 11.55
CA ASP A 260 -4.44 -9.02 11.84
C ASP A 260 -4.75 -8.19 10.58
N PHE A 261 -4.38 -8.63 9.39
CA PHE A 261 -4.83 -7.97 8.17
C PHE A 261 -6.33 -8.16 7.96
N PHE A 262 -7.01 -7.15 7.44
CA PHE A 262 -8.37 -7.34 6.94
C PHE A 262 -8.37 -8.39 5.82
N PRO A 263 -9.23 -9.43 5.90
CA PRO A 263 -9.18 -10.54 4.95
C PRO A 263 -9.29 -10.13 3.47
N ALA A 264 -10.17 -9.17 3.14
CA ALA A 264 -10.30 -8.67 1.78
C ALA A 264 -9.00 -8.04 1.26
N MET A 265 -8.34 -7.21 2.08
CA MET A 265 -7.07 -6.57 1.71
C MET A 265 -5.91 -7.57 1.63
N TRP A 266 -5.87 -8.54 2.55
CA TRP A 266 -4.87 -9.59 2.49
C TRP A 266 -5.03 -10.45 1.24
N ASN A 267 -6.26 -10.87 0.93
CA ASN A 267 -6.53 -11.75 -0.21
C ASN A 267 -6.28 -11.08 -1.56
N SER A 268 -6.46 -9.75 -1.67
CA SER A 268 -6.16 -9.00 -2.90
C SER A 268 -4.68 -9.04 -3.32
N GLY A 269 -3.78 -9.48 -2.43
CA GLY A 269 -2.35 -9.57 -2.74
C GLY A 269 -1.92 -10.79 -3.55
N LYS A 270 -2.84 -11.71 -3.90
CA LYS A 270 -2.54 -12.93 -4.66
C LYS A 270 -2.93 -12.79 -6.12
N LEU A 271 -2.20 -13.49 -6.99
CA LEU A 271 -2.61 -13.72 -8.38
C LEU A 271 -3.26 -15.11 -8.53
N ALA A 272 -3.70 -15.42 -9.74
CA ALA A 272 -4.42 -16.67 -10.06
C ALA A 272 -3.62 -17.96 -9.76
N ASP A 273 -2.28 -17.89 -9.74
CA ASP A 273 -1.40 -19.00 -9.36
C ASP A 273 -1.36 -19.25 -7.83
N GLY A 274 -2.12 -18.49 -7.05
CA GLY A 274 -2.22 -18.59 -5.60
C GLY A 274 -1.05 -17.97 -4.82
N LYS A 275 0.00 -17.51 -5.50
CA LYS A 275 1.16 -16.88 -4.87
C LYS A 275 0.90 -15.41 -4.58
N ARG A 276 1.58 -14.89 -3.58
CA ARG A 276 1.47 -13.49 -3.18
C ARG A 276 2.52 -12.63 -3.86
N TYR A 277 2.08 -11.73 -4.73
CA TYR A 277 2.93 -10.78 -5.45
C TYR A 277 2.80 -9.35 -4.93
N MET A 278 1.85 -9.10 -4.06
CA MET A 278 1.46 -7.77 -3.63
C MET A 278 1.25 -7.71 -2.12
N MET A 279 1.64 -6.57 -1.53
CA MET A 279 1.30 -6.20 -0.15
C MET A 279 0.39 -4.96 -0.17
N PRO A 280 -0.62 -4.88 0.70
CA PRO A 280 -1.54 -3.74 0.72
C PRO A 280 -0.80 -2.42 0.92
N PHE A 281 -1.21 -1.38 0.17
CA PHE A 281 -0.63 -0.04 0.30
C PHE A 281 -1.71 1.00 0.57
N ASN A 282 -2.32 1.58 -0.43
CA ASN A 282 -3.33 2.64 -0.31
C ASN A 282 -4.72 2.11 -0.69
N LYS A 283 -5.24 1.19 0.12
CA LYS A 283 -6.53 0.54 -0.12
C LYS A 283 -7.71 1.48 0.12
N SER A 284 -8.69 1.39 -0.76
CA SER A 284 -9.85 2.25 -0.83
C SER A 284 -11.09 1.48 -1.29
N ASN A 285 -12.25 2.08 -1.12
CA ASN A 285 -13.49 1.70 -1.80
C ASN A 285 -14.31 2.96 -2.12
N VAL A 286 -15.37 2.80 -2.90
CA VAL A 286 -16.31 3.88 -3.19
C VAL A 286 -17.24 4.07 -2.00
N VAL A 287 -17.49 5.32 -1.63
CA VAL A 287 -18.46 5.73 -0.62
C VAL A 287 -19.40 6.78 -1.19
N LEU A 288 -20.50 7.04 -0.51
CA LEU A 288 -21.43 8.12 -0.79
C LEU A 288 -20.99 9.37 -0.04
N TYR A 289 -20.72 10.46 -0.76
CA TYR A 289 -20.58 11.80 -0.19
C TYR A 289 -21.88 12.57 -0.35
N TYR A 290 -22.27 13.35 0.66
CA TYR A 290 -23.53 14.08 0.64
C TYR A 290 -23.48 15.40 1.42
N ASN A 291 -24.35 16.32 1.03
CA ASN A 291 -24.58 17.58 1.71
C ASN A 291 -25.64 17.35 2.81
N LYS A 292 -25.20 17.32 4.09
CA LYS A 292 -26.10 17.10 5.24
C LYS A 292 -27.21 18.15 5.32
N ASP A 293 -26.88 19.40 5.05
CA ASP A 293 -27.81 20.53 5.16
C ASP A 293 -28.90 20.42 4.09
N MET A 294 -28.56 20.00 2.86
CA MET A 294 -29.53 19.74 1.79
C MET A 294 -30.48 18.62 2.09
N LEU A 295 -29.97 17.48 2.62
CA LEU A 295 -30.78 16.34 3.02
C LEU A 295 -31.79 16.78 4.09
N GLN A 296 -31.30 17.45 5.13
CA GLN A 296 -32.14 17.96 6.21
C GLN A 296 -33.21 18.93 5.72
N ALA A 297 -32.88 19.84 4.78
CA ALA A 297 -33.79 20.83 4.24
C ALA A 297 -35.00 20.24 3.50
N VAL A 298 -34.91 18.99 3.02
CA VAL A 298 -36.01 18.27 2.36
C VAL A 298 -36.57 17.11 3.22
N GLY A 299 -36.24 17.11 4.52
CA GLY A 299 -36.78 16.14 5.49
C GLY A 299 -36.15 14.73 5.39
N ILE A 300 -34.95 14.57 4.79
CA ILE A 300 -34.21 13.32 4.78
C ILE A 300 -33.36 13.27 6.06
N ALA A 301 -33.68 12.31 6.94
CA ALA A 301 -33.08 12.21 8.29
C ALA A 301 -31.70 11.55 8.31
N HIS A 302 -31.37 10.73 7.33
CA HIS A 302 -30.10 9.98 7.22
C HIS A 302 -29.74 9.77 5.75
N PRO A 303 -28.47 9.51 5.41
CA PRO A 303 -28.11 9.14 4.05
C PRO A 303 -28.80 7.83 3.64
N PRO A 304 -29.08 7.62 2.34
CA PRO A 304 -29.79 6.46 1.85
C PRO A 304 -29.06 5.16 2.20
N THR A 305 -29.78 4.18 2.71
CA THR A 305 -29.27 2.86 3.11
C THR A 305 -29.53 1.80 2.04
N THR A 306 -30.45 2.07 1.12
CA THR A 306 -30.77 1.22 -0.03
C THR A 306 -30.70 2.02 -1.33
N TRP A 307 -30.45 1.33 -2.45
CA TRP A 307 -30.45 1.98 -3.78
C TRP A 307 -31.83 2.54 -4.17
N GLN A 308 -32.91 1.99 -3.60
CA GLN A 308 -34.25 2.56 -3.78
C GLN A 308 -34.38 3.89 -3.03
N GLU A 309 -33.94 3.96 -1.76
CA GLU A 309 -33.90 5.21 -1.00
C GLU A 309 -33.04 6.26 -1.70
N PHE A 310 -31.87 5.85 -2.25
CA PHE A 310 -31.03 6.77 -3.03
C PHE A 310 -31.79 7.38 -4.22
N ALA A 311 -32.54 6.56 -4.96
CA ALA A 311 -33.34 7.05 -6.08
C ALA A 311 -34.44 8.03 -5.62
N ASP A 312 -35.15 7.68 -4.55
CA ASP A 312 -36.23 8.51 -3.98
C ASP A 312 -35.67 9.82 -3.43
N ASP A 313 -34.51 9.78 -2.81
CA ASP A 313 -33.84 10.98 -2.31
C ASP A 313 -33.30 11.87 -3.45
N CYS A 314 -32.86 11.28 -4.55
CA CYS A 314 -32.53 12.04 -5.76
C CYS A 314 -33.72 12.85 -6.28
N VAL A 315 -34.94 12.28 -6.22
CA VAL A 315 -36.16 12.99 -6.61
C VAL A 315 -36.43 14.18 -5.68
N LYS A 316 -36.40 13.96 -4.35
CA LYS A 316 -36.67 15.01 -3.34
C LYS A 316 -35.65 16.13 -3.39
N LEU A 317 -34.38 15.83 -3.65
CA LEU A 317 -33.29 16.82 -3.69
C LEU A 317 -33.24 17.60 -4.99
N THR A 318 -33.89 17.12 -6.06
CA THR A 318 -33.87 17.76 -7.37
C THR A 318 -34.76 19.02 -7.36
N LYS A 319 -34.24 20.12 -7.93
CA LYS A 319 -34.99 21.38 -8.07
C LYS A 319 -34.87 21.94 -9.47
N THR A 320 -35.96 22.54 -9.92
CA THR A 320 -36.05 23.30 -11.19
C THR A 320 -36.52 24.72 -10.93
N ASP A 321 -36.16 25.65 -11.81
CA ASP A 321 -36.76 26.99 -11.82
C ASP A 321 -38.15 26.98 -12.46
N ASP A 322 -38.82 28.16 -12.44
CA ASP A 322 -40.16 28.34 -13.02
C ASP A 322 -40.22 28.11 -14.53
N LYS A 323 -39.05 28.05 -15.21
CA LYS A 323 -38.91 27.76 -16.63
C LYS A 323 -38.59 26.30 -16.91
N GLY A 324 -38.49 25.45 -15.86
CA GLY A 324 -38.13 24.05 -15.95
C GLY A 324 -36.63 23.77 -16.13
N ASN A 325 -35.78 24.79 -15.96
CA ASN A 325 -34.34 24.56 -15.98
C ASN A 325 -33.86 23.95 -14.66
N GLN A 326 -32.93 23.00 -14.74
CA GLN A 326 -32.36 22.34 -13.59
C GLN A 326 -31.49 23.31 -12.79
N THR A 327 -31.85 23.57 -11.53
CA THR A 327 -31.07 24.41 -10.60
C THR A 327 -30.31 23.60 -9.58
N GLN A 328 -30.80 22.40 -9.26
CA GLN A 328 -30.15 21.43 -8.35
C GLN A 328 -30.46 20.01 -8.78
N TRP A 329 -29.47 19.14 -8.74
CA TRP A 329 -29.63 17.70 -8.94
C TRP A 329 -29.64 16.96 -7.60
N GLY A 330 -30.37 15.84 -7.55
CA GLY A 330 -30.32 14.94 -6.40
C GLY A 330 -28.93 14.35 -6.20
N ALA A 331 -28.32 13.92 -7.29
CA ALA A 331 -26.93 13.48 -7.29
C ALA A 331 -26.17 13.97 -8.53
N SER A 332 -24.85 13.96 -8.45
CA SER A 332 -23.94 14.16 -9.57
C SER A 332 -22.97 12.96 -9.62
N HIS A 333 -22.64 12.48 -10.80
CA HIS A 333 -21.80 11.29 -10.91
C HIS A 333 -20.95 11.30 -12.19
N THR A 334 -19.66 11.07 -11.99
CA THR A 334 -18.74 10.68 -13.07
C THR A 334 -18.73 9.15 -13.18
N PRO A 335 -19.26 8.54 -14.26
CA PRO A 335 -19.39 7.09 -14.35
C PRO A 335 -18.08 6.35 -14.09
N SER A 336 -18.12 5.42 -13.17
CA SER A 336 -16.97 4.65 -12.69
C SER A 336 -17.26 3.14 -12.80
N VAL A 337 -16.27 2.39 -13.26
CA VAL A 337 -16.33 0.92 -13.31
C VAL A 337 -16.41 0.36 -11.89
N ASP A 338 -15.70 0.97 -10.93
CA ASP A 338 -15.65 0.52 -9.54
C ASP A 338 -17.04 0.57 -8.88
N LEU A 339 -17.76 1.68 -9.06
CA LEU A 339 -19.12 1.81 -8.56
C LEU A 339 -20.06 0.81 -9.24
N TRP A 340 -20.02 0.73 -10.59
CA TRP A 340 -20.87 -0.19 -11.35
C TRP A 340 -20.60 -1.65 -11.00
N TYR A 341 -19.31 -2.02 -10.81
CA TYR A 341 -18.91 -3.36 -10.39
C TYR A 341 -19.57 -3.75 -9.07
N GLY A 342 -19.44 -2.91 -8.05
CA GLY A 342 -20.10 -3.11 -6.75
C GLY A 342 -21.64 -3.15 -6.88
N LEU A 343 -22.21 -2.26 -7.69
CA LEU A 343 -23.66 -2.20 -7.90
C LEU A 343 -24.22 -3.48 -8.53
N VAL A 344 -23.54 -4.08 -9.51
CA VAL A 344 -23.93 -5.37 -10.10
C VAL A 344 -23.98 -6.46 -9.04
N TYR A 345 -22.99 -6.52 -8.15
CA TYR A 345 -22.97 -7.49 -7.04
C TYR A 345 -24.06 -7.21 -6.00
N ALA A 346 -24.33 -5.95 -5.67
CA ALA A 346 -25.42 -5.57 -4.77
C ALA A 346 -26.80 -5.99 -5.29
N TYR A 347 -26.95 -6.12 -6.61
CA TYR A 347 -28.16 -6.65 -7.26
C TYR A 347 -28.15 -8.18 -7.45
N GLY A 348 -27.13 -8.89 -6.93
CA GLY A 348 -26.99 -10.34 -7.02
C GLY A 348 -26.42 -10.85 -8.34
N GLY A 349 -25.84 -9.96 -9.14
CA GLY A 349 -25.13 -10.32 -10.37
C GLY A 349 -23.64 -10.57 -10.14
N ARG A 350 -22.99 -10.96 -11.21
CA ARG A 350 -21.53 -11.10 -11.29
C ARG A 350 -21.04 -10.56 -12.63
N VAL A 351 -19.80 -10.07 -12.66
CA VAL A 351 -19.22 -9.50 -13.88
C VAL A 351 -18.48 -10.58 -14.67
N LEU A 352 -17.63 -11.36 -13.99
CA LEU A 352 -16.91 -12.50 -14.56
C LEU A 352 -17.11 -13.75 -13.70
N THR A 353 -16.74 -14.93 -14.23
CA THR A 353 -16.59 -16.18 -13.48
C THR A 353 -15.50 -16.07 -12.41
N ASP A 354 -15.40 -17.02 -11.49
CA ASP A 354 -14.33 -17.08 -10.47
C ASP A 354 -12.95 -17.33 -11.08
N THR A 355 -12.92 -17.92 -12.26
CA THR A 355 -11.69 -18.12 -13.08
C THR A 355 -11.35 -16.94 -13.98
N TYR A 356 -12.24 -15.92 -14.02
CA TYR A 356 -12.09 -14.68 -14.80
C TYR A 356 -12.01 -14.89 -16.32
N ASP A 357 -12.48 -16.02 -16.81
CA ASP A 357 -12.40 -16.45 -18.20
C ASP A 357 -13.71 -16.32 -18.98
N ASN A 358 -14.84 -16.06 -18.32
CA ASN A 358 -16.13 -15.87 -18.95
C ASN A 358 -16.89 -14.65 -18.41
N VAL A 359 -17.58 -13.95 -19.29
CA VAL A 359 -18.36 -12.75 -18.98
C VAL A 359 -19.81 -13.13 -18.61
N LEU A 360 -20.29 -12.65 -17.46
CA LEU A 360 -21.59 -13.03 -16.92
C LEU A 360 -22.65 -11.92 -17.00
N PHE A 361 -22.26 -10.67 -17.21
CA PHE A 361 -23.18 -9.53 -17.09
C PHE A 361 -24.03 -9.23 -18.33
N GLY A 362 -23.65 -9.71 -19.52
CA GLY A 362 -24.26 -9.32 -20.79
C GLY A 362 -25.77 -9.58 -20.90
N ASN A 363 -26.23 -10.71 -20.35
CA ASN A 363 -27.65 -11.11 -20.29
C ASN A 363 -28.18 -11.21 -18.86
N SER A 364 -27.44 -10.72 -17.87
CA SER A 364 -27.83 -10.78 -16.45
C SER A 364 -28.96 -9.81 -16.14
N ASN A 365 -30.07 -10.33 -15.57
CA ASN A 365 -31.14 -9.49 -15.07
C ASN A 365 -30.68 -8.57 -13.94
N ALA A 366 -29.75 -9.03 -13.08
CA ALA A 366 -29.18 -8.25 -12.01
C ALA A 366 -28.35 -7.07 -12.55
N ALA A 367 -27.45 -7.33 -13.51
CA ALA A 367 -26.67 -6.27 -14.15
C ALA A 367 -27.57 -5.28 -14.90
N LYS A 368 -28.65 -5.77 -15.56
CA LYS A 368 -29.62 -4.92 -16.23
C LYS A 368 -30.36 -4.01 -15.23
N ALA A 369 -30.86 -4.56 -14.11
CA ALA A 369 -31.57 -3.79 -13.10
C ALA A 369 -30.64 -2.73 -12.43
N ALA A 370 -29.41 -3.14 -12.08
CA ALA A 370 -28.39 -2.27 -11.54
C ALA A 370 -28.06 -1.07 -12.46
N THR A 371 -27.84 -1.36 -13.74
CA THR A 371 -27.50 -0.33 -14.74
C THR A 371 -28.70 0.55 -15.09
N GLN A 372 -29.92 -0.02 -15.11
CA GLN A 372 -31.16 0.69 -15.41
C GLN A 372 -31.49 1.76 -14.38
N LEU A 373 -31.24 1.48 -13.08
CA LEU A 373 -31.43 2.47 -12.02
C LEU A 373 -30.75 3.79 -12.34
N PHE A 374 -29.47 3.74 -12.69
CA PHE A 374 -28.69 4.94 -13.01
C PHE A 374 -29.10 5.56 -14.34
N ALA A 375 -29.38 4.73 -15.35
CA ALA A 375 -29.86 5.21 -16.64
C ALA A 375 -31.19 6.00 -16.51
N ASP A 376 -32.12 5.50 -15.65
CA ASP A 376 -33.39 6.19 -15.37
C ASP A 376 -33.19 7.52 -14.65
N LEU A 377 -32.28 7.58 -13.65
CA LEU A 377 -31.96 8.79 -12.92
C LEU A 377 -31.36 9.88 -13.84
N TYR A 378 -30.50 9.49 -14.78
CA TYR A 378 -29.95 10.40 -15.78
C TYR A 378 -31.03 10.87 -16.76
N ALA A 379 -31.83 9.95 -17.33
CA ALA A 379 -32.88 10.26 -18.29
C ALA A 379 -33.93 11.23 -17.71
N LYS A 380 -34.26 11.05 -16.43
CA LYS A 380 -35.22 11.91 -15.68
C LYS A 380 -34.58 13.18 -15.13
N LYS A 381 -33.28 13.39 -15.36
CA LYS A 381 -32.52 14.56 -14.84
C LYS A 381 -32.49 14.66 -13.30
N TYR A 382 -32.62 13.53 -12.60
CA TYR A 382 -32.43 13.50 -11.14
C TYR A 382 -30.95 13.34 -10.76
N MET A 383 -30.14 12.87 -11.71
CA MET A 383 -28.69 12.77 -11.57
C MET A 383 -28.00 13.49 -12.74
N HIS A 384 -26.94 14.26 -12.41
CA HIS A 384 -26.12 14.98 -13.38
C HIS A 384 -24.96 14.10 -13.85
N TYR A 385 -24.82 13.94 -15.15
CA TYR A 385 -23.69 13.28 -15.77
C TYR A 385 -22.50 14.24 -15.83
N THR A 386 -21.38 13.84 -15.25
CA THR A 386 -20.14 14.64 -15.25
C THR A 386 -18.94 13.85 -15.76
N THR A 387 -17.83 14.54 -15.93
CA THR A 387 -16.51 13.98 -16.29
C THR A 387 -15.43 14.67 -15.47
N ALA A 388 -14.27 14.06 -15.35
CA ALA A 388 -13.06 14.69 -14.79
C ALA A 388 -13.29 15.40 -13.44
N TYR A 389 -13.88 14.72 -12.47
CA TYR A 389 -14.20 15.25 -11.13
C TYR A 389 -15.24 16.38 -11.09
N GLY A 390 -16.06 16.50 -12.15
CA GLY A 390 -17.16 17.46 -12.19
C GLY A 390 -18.22 17.21 -11.12
N ASP A 391 -18.41 15.97 -10.72
CA ASP A 391 -19.26 15.52 -9.62
C ASP A 391 -18.80 16.06 -8.25
N GLN A 392 -17.50 16.06 -7.98
CA GLN A 392 -16.91 16.69 -6.81
C GLN A 392 -17.14 18.20 -6.80
N SER A 393 -16.98 18.84 -7.96
CA SER A 393 -17.23 20.27 -8.12
C SER A 393 -18.71 20.62 -7.90
N ASP A 394 -19.64 19.83 -8.48
CA ASP A 394 -21.08 20.04 -8.31
C ASP A 394 -21.52 19.92 -6.85
N LEU A 395 -21.02 18.91 -6.12
CA LEU A 395 -21.26 18.80 -4.68
C LEU A 395 -20.69 20.02 -3.94
N GLY A 396 -19.42 20.37 -4.21
CA GLY A 396 -18.71 21.45 -3.51
C GLY A 396 -19.34 22.84 -3.65
N ILE A 397 -20.02 23.11 -4.76
CA ILE A 397 -20.75 24.38 -4.96
C ILE A 397 -22.24 24.29 -4.61
N GLY A 398 -22.70 23.15 -4.08
CA GLY A 398 -24.09 22.94 -3.71
C GLY A 398 -25.05 22.73 -4.88
N LYS A 399 -24.55 22.28 -6.02
CA LYS A 399 -25.32 22.00 -7.24
C LYS A 399 -25.92 20.60 -7.25
N ALA A 400 -25.35 19.68 -6.46
CA ALA A 400 -25.85 18.33 -6.23
C ALA A 400 -25.89 18.02 -4.73
N GLY A 401 -26.89 17.24 -4.32
CA GLY A 401 -27.04 16.80 -2.93
C GLY A 401 -26.15 15.65 -2.55
N MET A 402 -25.84 14.77 -3.51
CA MET A 402 -25.06 13.53 -3.31
C MET A 402 -24.09 13.28 -4.46
N THR A 403 -23.01 12.54 -4.18
CA THR A 403 -22.08 12.03 -5.18
C THR A 403 -21.34 10.80 -4.65
N PHE A 404 -20.57 10.15 -5.51
CA PHE A 404 -19.77 8.98 -5.17
C PHE A 404 -18.28 9.27 -5.36
N GLY A 405 -17.45 8.74 -4.45
CA GLY A 405 -16.02 8.92 -4.55
C GLY A 405 -15.24 7.95 -3.69
N SER A 406 -13.92 7.96 -3.84
CA SER A 406 -13.01 7.19 -2.98
C SER A 406 -13.03 7.72 -1.54
N VAL A 407 -12.91 6.84 -0.54
CA VAL A 407 -12.68 7.26 0.86
C VAL A 407 -11.48 8.22 0.99
N ALA A 408 -10.44 8.02 0.20
CA ALA A 408 -9.27 8.91 0.15
C ALA A 408 -9.55 10.25 -0.55
N GLY A 409 -10.72 10.40 -1.17
CA GLY A 409 -11.15 11.64 -1.79
C GLY A 409 -11.61 12.72 -0.79
N ARG A 410 -11.86 12.34 0.46
CA ARG A 410 -12.50 13.22 1.44
C ARG A 410 -11.85 14.60 1.56
N THR A 411 -10.53 14.67 1.65
CA THR A 411 -9.81 15.95 1.74
C THR A 411 -10.11 16.87 0.54
N TYR A 412 -10.22 16.31 -0.65
CA TYR A 412 -10.55 17.07 -1.85
C TYR A 412 -12.01 17.52 -1.86
N TYR A 413 -12.94 16.71 -1.34
CA TYR A 413 -14.34 17.11 -1.14
C TYR A 413 -14.45 18.21 -0.08
N GLU A 414 -13.74 18.10 1.05
CA GLU A 414 -13.69 19.15 2.07
C GLU A 414 -13.16 20.48 1.52
N GLN A 415 -12.12 20.42 0.67
CA GLN A 415 -11.60 21.60 -0.03
C GLN A 415 -12.63 22.21 -1.00
N ALA A 416 -13.31 21.38 -1.79
CA ALA A 416 -14.33 21.84 -2.74
C ALA A 416 -15.53 22.47 -2.03
N VAL A 417 -15.93 21.91 -0.89
CA VAL A 417 -17.01 22.45 -0.03
C VAL A 417 -16.59 23.78 0.61
N GLY A 418 -15.33 23.89 1.06
CA GLY A 418 -14.79 25.12 1.65
C GLY A 418 -15.57 25.64 2.85
N GLY A 419 -16.15 24.75 3.67
CA GLY A 419 -16.92 25.10 4.87
C GLY A 419 -18.32 25.66 4.61
N LYS A 420 -18.82 25.63 3.37
CA LYS A 420 -20.15 26.19 3.01
C LYS A 420 -21.31 25.39 3.59
N PHE A 421 -21.12 24.11 3.87
CA PHE A 421 -22.11 23.20 4.45
C PHE A 421 -21.41 22.01 5.16
N GLN A 422 -22.17 21.21 5.88
CA GLN A 422 -21.66 20.01 6.52
C GLN A 422 -21.58 18.85 5.53
N LEU A 423 -20.35 18.44 5.20
CA LEU A 423 -20.07 17.28 4.35
C LEU A 423 -20.28 15.98 5.13
N GLY A 424 -21.11 15.09 4.60
CA GLY A 424 -21.31 13.73 5.08
C GLY A 424 -20.59 12.70 4.20
N GLU A 425 -20.26 11.56 4.80
CA GLU A 425 -19.74 10.38 4.11
C GLU A 425 -20.43 9.13 4.68
N ALA A 426 -20.92 8.26 3.81
CA ALA A 426 -21.65 7.05 4.20
C ALA A 426 -21.23 5.84 3.33
N PRO A 427 -21.42 4.60 3.81
CA PRO A 427 -21.33 3.42 2.98
C PRO A 427 -22.24 3.52 1.75
N LEU A 428 -21.92 2.78 0.68
CA LEU A 428 -22.83 2.64 -0.45
C LEU A 428 -24.15 2.00 -0.01
N PRO A 429 -25.27 2.41 -0.61
CA PRO A 429 -26.55 1.79 -0.36
C PRO A 429 -26.55 0.30 -0.70
N ALA A 430 -27.32 -0.50 0.06
CA ALA A 430 -27.50 -1.92 -0.23
C ALA A 430 -28.48 -2.13 -1.38
N GLY A 431 -28.24 -3.17 -2.17
CA GLY A 431 -29.16 -3.64 -3.19
C GLY A 431 -30.01 -4.81 -2.68
N PRO A 432 -30.85 -5.40 -3.57
CA PRO A 432 -31.69 -6.54 -3.21
C PRO A 432 -30.93 -7.76 -2.69
N ALA A 433 -29.67 -7.93 -3.07
CA ALA A 433 -28.81 -9.02 -2.62
C ALA A 433 -27.90 -8.61 -1.44
N GLY A 434 -28.03 -7.39 -0.94
CA GLY A 434 -27.24 -6.85 0.17
C GLY A 434 -26.26 -5.75 -0.24
N ALA A 435 -25.37 -5.40 0.69
CA ALA A 435 -24.32 -4.43 0.43
C ALA A 435 -23.20 -5.06 -0.42
N ALA A 436 -22.62 -4.28 -1.34
CA ALA A 436 -21.41 -4.65 -2.06
C ALA A 436 -20.66 -3.39 -2.51
N ALA A 437 -19.35 -3.38 -2.32
CA ALA A 437 -18.47 -2.30 -2.77
C ALA A 437 -17.19 -2.90 -3.35
N ALA A 438 -16.76 -2.40 -4.50
CA ALA A 438 -15.46 -2.80 -5.05
C ALA A 438 -14.34 -2.33 -4.11
N LEU A 439 -13.46 -3.26 -3.72
CA LEU A 439 -12.20 -2.92 -3.05
C LEU A 439 -11.18 -2.61 -4.14
N TYR A 440 -10.66 -1.42 -4.13
CA TYR A 440 -9.62 -0.97 -5.06
C TYR A 440 -8.52 -0.17 -4.33
N GLY A 441 -7.71 0.54 -5.07
CA GLY A 441 -6.47 1.11 -4.56
C GLY A 441 -5.30 0.18 -4.78
N THR A 442 -4.08 0.74 -4.76
CA THR A 442 -2.91 -0.04 -5.14
C THR A 442 -2.33 -0.85 -3.98
N ASN A 443 -1.51 -1.78 -4.36
CA ASN A 443 -0.59 -2.53 -3.53
C ASN A 443 0.84 -2.09 -3.86
N VAL A 444 1.82 -2.54 -3.07
CA VAL A 444 3.24 -2.51 -3.44
C VAL A 444 3.63 -3.86 -4.03
N VAL A 445 4.30 -3.83 -5.18
CA VAL A 445 4.98 -4.97 -5.81
C VAL A 445 6.49 -4.82 -5.69
N MET A 446 7.22 -5.93 -5.78
CA MET A 446 8.69 -5.93 -5.74
C MET A 446 9.27 -6.63 -6.98
N PHE A 447 10.15 -5.94 -7.71
CA PHE A 447 10.88 -6.48 -8.86
C PHE A 447 12.22 -7.11 -8.44
N GLY A 448 12.19 -7.88 -7.36
CA GLY A 448 13.36 -8.48 -6.74
C GLY A 448 14.06 -9.54 -7.60
N ASN A 449 13.41 -10.04 -8.65
CA ASN A 449 14.05 -10.94 -9.62
C ASN A 449 14.90 -10.20 -10.66
N ALA A 450 14.88 -8.87 -10.69
CA ALA A 450 15.77 -8.09 -11.55
C ALA A 450 17.23 -8.24 -11.06
N PRO A 451 18.17 -8.62 -11.96
CA PRO A 451 19.53 -9.00 -11.56
C PRO A 451 20.37 -7.84 -11.02
N LYS A 452 19.94 -6.60 -11.26
CA LYS A 452 20.65 -5.42 -10.78
C LYS A 452 20.54 -5.18 -9.27
N TYR A 453 19.58 -5.83 -8.60
CA TYR A 453 19.35 -5.62 -7.18
C TYR A 453 20.02 -6.68 -6.32
N THR A 454 20.82 -6.24 -5.37
CA THR A 454 21.47 -7.10 -4.36
C THR A 454 20.45 -7.65 -3.37
N GLN A 455 20.78 -8.74 -2.68
CA GLN A 455 19.91 -9.29 -1.64
C GLN A 455 19.65 -8.26 -0.53
N ARG A 456 20.67 -7.49 -0.12
CA ARG A 456 20.55 -6.43 0.89
C ARG A 456 19.53 -5.35 0.51
N GLN A 457 19.47 -4.96 -0.77
CA GLN A 457 18.45 -4.02 -1.24
C GLN A 457 17.05 -4.62 -1.21
N LYS A 458 16.91 -5.90 -1.57
CA LYS A 458 15.63 -6.63 -1.51
C LYS A 458 15.14 -6.78 -0.06
N ASP A 459 16.05 -7.06 0.87
CA ASP A 459 15.74 -7.16 2.29
C ASP A 459 15.34 -5.80 2.87
N ALA A 460 15.97 -4.72 2.43
CA ALA A 460 15.58 -3.35 2.78
C ALA A 460 14.20 -2.98 2.23
N ALA A 461 13.89 -3.38 1.00
CA ALA A 461 12.55 -3.20 0.42
C ALA A 461 11.48 -3.94 1.22
N TRP A 462 11.77 -5.19 1.64
CA TRP A 462 10.87 -5.96 2.50
C TRP A 462 10.72 -5.32 3.88
N ALA A 463 11.81 -4.84 4.49
CA ALA A 463 11.75 -4.14 5.77
C ALA A 463 10.85 -2.91 5.70
N TYR A 464 10.96 -2.08 4.64
CA TYR A 464 10.10 -0.93 4.43
C TYR A 464 8.63 -1.33 4.25
N ILE A 465 8.33 -2.32 3.40
CA ILE A 465 6.96 -2.79 3.16
C ILE A 465 6.33 -3.33 4.45
N LYS A 466 7.10 -4.11 5.23
CA LYS A 466 6.65 -4.64 6.52
C LYS A 466 6.39 -3.52 7.53
N TRP A 467 7.29 -2.54 7.61
CA TRP A 467 7.13 -1.37 8.48
C TRP A 467 5.94 -0.52 8.05
N PHE A 468 5.80 -0.25 6.74
CA PHE A 468 4.68 0.53 6.21
C PHE A 468 3.33 -0.15 6.49
N THR A 469 3.28 -1.48 6.46
CA THR A 469 2.08 -2.26 6.80
C THR A 469 1.97 -2.61 8.28
N SER A 470 2.77 -2.01 9.17
CA SER A 470 2.61 -2.18 10.62
C SER A 470 1.36 -1.46 11.15
N PRO A 471 0.80 -1.89 12.29
CA PRO A 471 -0.44 -1.29 12.80
C PRO A 471 -0.36 0.22 13.01
N HIS A 472 0.72 0.71 13.61
CA HIS A 472 0.91 2.14 13.89
C HIS A 472 1.04 2.96 12.59
N THR A 473 1.94 2.54 11.69
CA THR A 473 2.15 3.26 10.42
C THR A 473 0.87 3.29 9.58
N GLN A 474 0.10 2.20 9.58
CA GLN A 474 -1.19 2.13 8.91
C GLN A 474 -2.25 3.04 9.56
N ALA A 475 -2.20 3.20 10.88
CA ALA A 475 -3.08 4.15 11.59
C ALA A 475 -2.75 5.60 11.23
N VAL A 476 -1.47 5.97 11.23
CA VAL A 476 -1.01 7.30 10.83
C VAL A 476 -1.35 7.59 9.36
N TRP A 477 -1.06 6.64 8.47
CA TRP A 477 -1.39 6.73 7.05
C TRP A 477 -2.89 6.96 6.83
N ALA A 478 -3.74 6.14 7.46
CA ALA A 478 -5.20 6.27 7.35
C ALA A 478 -5.71 7.61 7.90
N ALA A 479 -5.21 8.05 9.06
CA ALA A 479 -5.61 9.32 9.66
C ALA A 479 -5.28 10.53 8.78
N GLN A 480 -4.09 10.52 8.14
CA GLN A 480 -3.62 11.64 7.31
C GLN A 480 -4.22 11.67 5.91
N THR A 481 -4.54 10.51 5.34
CA THR A 481 -4.88 10.38 3.91
C THR A 481 -6.33 10.02 3.64
N GLY A 482 -7.02 9.44 4.62
CA GLY A 482 -8.37 8.89 4.44
C GLY A 482 -8.38 7.49 3.81
N TYR A 483 -7.25 6.93 3.39
CA TYR A 483 -7.20 5.51 3.00
C TYR A 483 -7.55 4.60 4.17
N MET A 484 -8.04 3.41 3.87
CA MET A 484 -8.35 2.43 4.90
C MET A 484 -7.06 1.77 5.41
N PRO A 485 -6.90 1.58 6.74
CA PRO A 485 -5.77 0.85 7.26
C PRO A 485 -5.87 -0.63 6.87
N ALA A 486 -4.74 -1.26 6.55
CA ALA A 486 -4.74 -2.68 6.17
C ALA A 486 -4.81 -3.63 7.38
N ARG A 487 -4.57 -3.13 8.60
CA ARG A 487 -4.53 -3.90 9.85
C ARG A 487 -5.74 -3.62 10.73
N GLN A 488 -6.33 -4.67 11.30
CA GLN A 488 -7.45 -4.54 12.24
C GLN A 488 -7.02 -3.83 13.52
N SER A 489 -5.84 -4.16 14.06
CA SER A 489 -5.29 -3.55 15.27
C SER A 489 -4.98 -2.06 15.13
N SER A 490 -4.81 -1.53 13.90
CA SER A 490 -4.68 -0.09 13.66
C SER A 490 -5.89 0.71 14.17
N LEU A 491 -7.06 0.09 14.23
CA LEU A 491 -8.29 0.74 14.75
C LEU A 491 -8.21 1.08 16.25
N ASN A 492 -7.27 0.47 16.96
CA ASN A 492 -7.03 0.72 18.39
C ASN A 492 -5.87 1.70 18.62
N ASP A 493 -5.18 2.13 17.57
CA ASP A 493 -4.11 3.12 17.68
C ASP A 493 -4.68 4.50 18.01
N SER A 494 -4.04 5.18 18.97
CA SER A 494 -4.53 6.47 19.48
C SER A 494 -4.67 7.55 18.40
N VAL A 495 -3.81 7.54 17.38
CA VAL A 495 -3.86 8.51 16.27
C VAL A 495 -5.14 8.32 15.45
N LEU A 496 -5.45 7.08 15.10
CA LEU A 496 -6.64 6.78 14.30
C LEU A 496 -7.93 6.86 15.10
N VAL A 497 -7.89 6.47 16.39
CA VAL A 497 -9.00 6.66 17.34
C VAL A 497 -9.37 8.14 17.44
N ALA A 498 -8.38 9.03 17.60
CA ALA A 498 -8.62 10.48 17.64
C ALA A 498 -9.17 11.02 16.33
N ALA A 499 -8.64 10.59 15.19
CA ALA A 499 -9.12 11.01 13.86
C ALA A 499 -10.59 10.59 13.61
N TYR A 500 -10.97 9.38 14.01
CA TYR A 500 -12.35 8.89 13.88
C TYR A 500 -13.32 9.46 14.94
N ALA A 501 -12.81 9.85 16.11
CA ALA A 501 -13.62 10.57 17.10
C ALA A 501 -13.93 11.99 16.63
N ALA A 502 -12.96 12.66 16.01
CA ALA A 502 -13.17 13.99 15.44
C ALA A 502 -14.12 13.99 14.23
N ASN A 503 -14.14 12.90 13.46
CA ASN A 503 -15.02 12.75 12.30
C ASN A 503 -15.45 11.28 12.11
N PRO A 504 -16.56 10.87 12.73
CA PRO A 504 -17.06 9.50 12.67
C PRO A 504 -17.40 9.00 11.26
N ASP A 505 -17.79 9.91 10.34
CA ASP A 505 -18.15 9.58 8.96
C ASP A 505 -16.96 8.94 8.19
N LYS A 506 -15.72 9.25 8.57
CA LYS A 506 -14.50 8.66 7.99
C LYS A 506 -14.42 7.13 8.13
N LYS A 507 -15.32 6.52 8.91
CA LYS A 507 -15.44 5.06 9.02
C LYS A 507 -16.27 4.42 7.90
N ALA A 508 -16.87 5.21 7.00
CA ALA A 508 -17.79 4.71 5.97
C ALA A 508 -17.19 3.57 5.13
N GLY A 509 -15.94 3.73 4.67
CA GLY A 509 -15.26 2.69 3.93
C GLY A 509 -15.02 1.39 4.71
N LEU A 510 -14.68 1.51 5.99
CA LEU A 510 -14.51 0.35 6.88
C LEU A 510 -15.83 -0.36 7.16
N ALA A 511 -16.93 0.38 7.30
CA ALA A 511 -18.25 -0.18 7.59
C ALA A 511 -18.75 -1.13 6.49
N GLN A 512 -18.29 -0.97 5.24
CA GLN A 512 -18.64 -1.83 4.12
C GLN A 512 -17.52 -2.82 3.72
N LEU A 513 -16.41 -2.88 4.46
CA LEU A 513 -15.26 -3.70 4.09
C LEU A 513 -15.57 -5.21 4.06
N SER A 514 -16.46 -5.68 4.94
CA SER A 514 -16.92 -7.08 4.94
C SER A 514 -17.75 -7.45 3.69
N ALA A 515 -18.34 -6.46 3.02
CA ALA A 515 -19.07 -6.59 1.77
C ALA A 515 -18.20 -6.26 0.53
N SER A 516 -16.88 -6.24 0.69
CA SER A 516 -15.98 -5.94 -0.41
C SER A 516 -15.97 -7.04 -1.47
N VAL A 517 -16.05 -6.63 -2.72
CA VAL A 517 -15.82 -7.49 -3.89
C VAL A 517 -14.48 -7.11 -4.52
N LEU A 518 -13.68 -8.13 -4.82
CA LEU A 518 -12.36 -7.93 -5.42
C LEU A 518 -12.49 -7.83 -6.93
N GLU A 519 -11.73 -6.91 -7.53
CA GLU A 519 -11.61 -6.85 -8.99
C GLU A 519 -10.76 -8.01 -9.51
N PRO A 520 -10.96 -8.43 -10.79
CA PRO A 520 -10.21 -9.51 -11.40
C PRO A 520 -8.70 -9.22 -11.45
N PRO A 521 -7.86 -10.06 -10.82
CA PRO A 521 -6.40 -9.90 -10.84
C PRO A 521 -5.80 -10.48 -12.13
N THR A 522 -6.28 -10.01 -13.30
CA THR A 522 -5.84 -10.47 -14.62
C THR A 522 -5.39 -9.30 -15.48
N ALA A 523 -4.42 -9.51 -16.36
CA ALA A 523 -3.94 -8.49 -17.29
C ALA A 523 -5.08 -7.99 -18.22
N ALA A 524 -5.97 -8.88 -18.62
CA ALA A 524 -7.14 -8.58 -19.45
C ALA A 524 -8.10 -7.56 -18.81
N TRP A 525 -8.11 -7.47 -17.47
CA TRP A 525 -9.04 -6.57 -16.78
C TRP A 525 -8.79 -5.09 -17.04
N ASN A 526 -7.54 -4.68 -17.29
CA ASN A 526 -7.24 -3.28 -17.61
C ASN A 526 -7.96 -2.81 -18.88
N ASP A 527 -7.88 -3.60 -19.96
CA ASP A 527 -8.54 -3.29 -21.22
C ASP A 527 -10.07 -3.47 -21.12
N SER A 528 -10.51 -4.46 -20.34
CA SER A 528 -11.92 -4.72 -20.05
C SER A 528 -12.58 -3.52 -19.37
N ARG A 529 -11.92 -2.91 -18.37
CA ARG A 529 -12.39 -1.69 -17.69
C ARG A 529 -12.63 -0.55 -18.68
N THR A 530 -11.75 -0.38 -19.67
CA THR A 530 -11.90 0.65 -20.72
C THR A 530 -13.16 0.42 -21.55
N LYS A 531 -13.45 -0.83 -21.92
CA LYS A 531 -14.67 -1.19 -22.67
C LYS A 531 -15.93 -0.99 -21.85
N ILE A 532 -15.90 -1.42 -20.58
CA ILE A 532 -17.01 -1.22 -19.64
C ILE A 532 -17.27 0.28 -19.45
N SER A 533 -16.25 1.08 -19.16
CA SER A 533 -16.38 2.53 -18.98
C SER A 533 -17.02 3.21 -20.20
N THR A 534 -16.56 2.88 -21.41
CA THR A 534 -17.13 3.41 -22.66
C THR A 534 -18.58 2.98 -22.86
N GLY A 535 -18.89 1.73 -22.53
CA GLY A 535 -20.26 1.19 -22.63
C GLY A 535 -21.22 1.88 -21.66
N LEU A 536 -20.83 2.03 -20.39
CA LEU A 536 -21.61 2.74 -19.37
C LEU A 536 -21.88 4.20 -19.79
N GLN A 537 -20.85 4.88 -20.31
CA GLN A 537 -21.00 6.23 -20.83
C GLN A 537 -22.07 6.32 -21.93
N ASN A 538 -22.06 5.38 -22.89
CA ASN A 538 -23.04 5.37 -23.98
C ASN A 538 -24.46 5.06 -23.47
N ILE A 539 -24.61 4.17 -22.48
CA ILE A 539 -25.89 3.85 -21.85
C ILE A 539 -26.41 5.08 -21.09
N TYR A 540 -25.62 5.68 -20.23
CA TYR A 540 -26.06 6.77 -19.37
C TYR A 540 -26.32 8.08 -20.13
N LEU A 541 -25.71 8.26 -21.30
CA LEU A 541 -26.03 9.35 -22.22
C LEU A 541 -27.23 9.03 -23.15
N GLY A 542 -27.90 7.87 -22.97
CA GLY A 542 -29.05 7.48 -23.76
C GLY A 542 -28.76 7.14 -25.22
N LYS A 543 -27.49 6.92 -25.60
CA LYS A 543 -27.07 6.60 -26.99
C LYS A 543 -27.41 5.16 -27.39
N ILE A 544 -27.55 4.27 -26.40
CA ILE A 544 -27.90 2.87 -26.58
C ILE A 544 -28.76 2.41 -25.41
N SER A 545 -29.66 1.46 -25.63
CA SER A 545 -30.46 0.87 -24.55
C SER A 545 -29.58 0.15 -23.53
N VAL A 546 -30.03 0.03 -22.27
CA VAL A 546 -29.30 -0.73 -21.24
C VAL A 546 -29.05 -2.17 -21.69
N ALA A 547 -30.06 -2.83 -22.26
CA ALA A 547 -29.95 -4.23 -22.68
C ALA A 547 -28.92 -4.41 -23.80
N ASP A 548 -28.96 -3.57 -24.83
CA ASP A 548 -28.03 -3.68 -25.97
C ASP A 548 -26.62 -3.22 -25.58
N GLY A 549 -26.53 -2.20 -24.73
CA GLY A 549 -25.27 -1.70 -24.18
C GLY A 549 -24.53 -2.76 -23.36
N LEU A 550 -25.24 -3.48 -22.47
CA LEU A 550 -24.67 -4.57 -21.69
C LEU A 550 -24.21 -5.74 -22.57
N LYS A 551 -25.03 -6.13 -23.58
CA LYS A 551 -24.64 -7.17 -24.54
C LYS A 551 -23.37 -6.78 -25.32
N LYS A 552 -23.32 -5.53 -25.79
CA LYS A 552 -22.14 -5.04 -26.52
C LYS A 552 -20.91 -4.99 -25.63
N MET A 553 -21.03 -4.45 -24.41
CA MET A 553 -19.93 -4.44 -23.44
C MET A 553 -19.42 -5.84 -23.15
N ALA A 554 -20.34 -6.80 -22.96
CA ALA A 554 -19.98 -8.19 -22.69
C ALA A 554 -19.21 -8.80 -23.85
N ALA A 555 -19.65 -8.62 -25.09
CA ALA A 555 -18.94 -9.11 -26.27
C ALA A 555 -17.55 -8.47 -26.43
N ASP A 556 -17.44 -7.15 -26.16
CA ASP A 556 -16.15 -6.45 -26.20
C ASP A 556 -15.17 -6.96 -25.13
N VAL A 557 -15.67 -7.30 -23.92
CA VAL A 557 -14.86 -7.88 -22.81
C VAL A 557 -14.52 -9.34 -23.10
N GLU A 558 -15.46 -10.14 -23.59
CA GLU A 558 -15.24 -11.54 -23.97
C GLU A 558 -14.10 -11.68 -24.98
N ALA A 559 -14.05 -10.78 -25.98
CA ALA A 559 -12.97 -10.74 -26.96
C ALA A 559 -11.60 -10.38 -26.38
N ILE A 560 -11.54 -9.85 -25.15
CA ILE A 560 -10.30 -9.51 -24.43
C ILE A 560 -9.86 -10.67 -23.53
N VAL A 561 -10.78 -11.26 -22.77
CA VAL A 561 -10.45 -12.32 -21.80
C VAL A 561 -10.04 -13.63 -22.47
N HIS A 562 -10.40 -13.84 -23.75
CA HIS A 562 -10.01 -15.00 -24.55
C HIS A 562 -8.78 -14.79 -25.44
N LYS A 563 -8.09 -13.66 -25.34
CA LYS A 563 -6.80 -13.42 -26.01
C LYS A 563 -5.62 -13.97 -25.22
#